data_60af0728a1653e5c115cb8973d7df77e
#
_entry.id   60af0728a1653e5c115cb8973d7df77e
#
_cell.length_a   1.000
_cell.length_b   1.000
_cell.length_c   1.000
_cell.angle_alpha   90.00
_cell.angle_beta   90.00
_cell.angle_gamma   90.00
#
_symmetry.space_group_name_H-M   'P 1'
#
loop_
_entity.id
_entity.type
_entity.pdbx_description
1 polymer ?
#
loop_
_entity_poly.entity_id
_entity_poly.type
_entity_poly.pdbx_seq_one_letter_code
_entity_poly.pdbx_strand_id
1 'polypeptide(L)'
;MNAVIWLKKTHPMSRSKNVPPLRVGVGGPVGSGKTTLVEMLCKRMRDRYDLVVITNDIYTKEDQRLLTVAGALPAERIMGVETGGCPHTAIREDASINLEAIDQMLKRFPDADIVFIESGGDNLAATFSPELSDLTLYVIDVAGGEKIPRKGGPGITRSDLLVINKTDLAPHVGASLEVMAADTQKMRGERPFVMTDLRSETGLGEVVRFIEEHGLLG
;
A
#
# COMPACT_ATOMS: atom_id res chain seq x y z
N MET A 1 -21.60 20.96 -19.35
CA MET A 1 -20.86 21.37 -18.14
C MET A 1 -21.69 20.99 -16.93
N ASN A 2 -21.48 19.80 -16.38
CA ASN A 2 -22.13 19.40 -15.12
C ASN A 2 -21.04 19.34 -14.03
N ALA A 3 -20.97 20.39 -13.23
CA ALA A 3 -20.17 20.41 -12.03
C ALA A 3 -20.77 19.42 -11.04
N VAL A 4 -20.08 18.32 -10.77
CA VAL A 4 -20.44 17.41 -9.69
C VAL A 4 -20.10 18.13 -8.38
N ILE A 5 -21.13 18.65 -7.72
CA ILE A 5 -21.02 19.23 -6.38
C ILE A 5 -20.77 18.05 -5.43
N TRP A 6 -19.55 17.92 -4.94
CA TRP A 6 -19.23 17.04 -3.83
C TRP A 6 -19.86 17.59 -2.55
N LEU A 7 -21.06 17.12 -2.23
CA LEU A 7 -21.69 17.36 -0.92
C LEU A 7 -20.74 16.82 0.16
N LYS A 8 -20.40 17.65 1.14
CA LYS A 8 -19.73 17.22 2.38
C LYS A 8 -20.59 16.14 3.03
N LYS A 9 -20.23 14.87 2.78
CA LYS A 9 -20.82 13.75 3.53
C LYS A 9 -20.28 13.82 4.96
N THR A 10 -21.16 13.89 5.93
CA THR A 10 -20.83 13.70 7.35
C THR A 10 -20.31 12.27 7.49
N HIS A 11 -19.00 12.10 7.65
CA HIS A 11 -18.37 10.81 7.85
C HIS A 11 -18.73 10.29 9.25
N PRO A 12 -19.33 9.10 9.38
CA PRO A 12 -19.71 8.55 10.70
C PRO A 12 -18.51 8.09 11.54
N MET A 13 -17.28 8.14 11.03
CA MET A 13 -16.07 7.70 11.75
C MET A 13 -14.84 8.57 11.43
N SER A 14 -14.97 9.90 11.38
CA SER A 14 -13.76 10.73 11.32
C SER A 14 -12.96 10.55 12.60
N ARG A 15 -11.65 10.27 12.48
CA ARG A 15 -10.71 10.33 13.60
C ARG A 15 -10.87 11.67 14.34
N SER A 16 -10.73 11.65 15.65
CA SER A 16 -10.70 12.89 16.43
C SER A 16 -9.70 13.87 15.80
N LYS A 17 -10.06 15.13 15.61
CA LYS A 17 -9.23 16.18 14.98
C LYS A 17 -7.83 16.38 15.56
N ASN A 18 -7.50 15.70 16.65
CA ASN A 18 -6.22 15.75 17.36
C ASN A 18 -5.34 14.52 17.17
N VAL A 19 -5.76 13.56 16.34
CA VAL A 19 -4.97 12.34 16.07
C VAL A 19 -4.32 12.48 14.68
N PRO A 20 -2.99 12.33 14.56
CA PRO A 20 -2.32 12.40 13.27
C PRO A 20 -2.84 11.30 12.32
N PRO A 21 -2.82 11.52 11.00
CA PRO A 21 -3.28 10.54 10.03
C PRO A 21 -2.47 9.24 10.17
N LEU A 22 -3.14 8.10 9.93
CA LEU A 22 -2.47 6.82 9.81
C LEU A 22 -1.61 6.81 8.54
N ARG A 23 -0.34 6.47 8.66
CA ARG A 23 0.58 6.31 7.53
C ARG A 23 0.74 4.83 7.21
N VAL A 24 0.29 4.43 6.02
CA VAL A 24 0.36 3.03 5.55
C VAL A 24 1.37 2.93 4.43
N GLY A 25 2.50 2.28 4.70
CA GLY A 25 3.51 1.96 3.69
C GLY A 25 3.12 0.71 2.89
N VAL A 26 3.19 0.79 1.57
CA VAL A 26 2.93 -0.33 0.65
C VAL A 26 4.20 -0.61 -0.15
N GLY A 27 4.93 -1.66 0.24
CA GLY A 27 6.17 -2.10 -0.38
C GLY A 27 6.02 -3.38 -1.20
N GLY A 28 7.05 -3.74 -1.94
CA GLY A 28 7.13 -4.99 -2.71
C GLY A 28 7.81 -4.84 -4.06
N PRO A 29 8.16 -5.96 -4.71
CA PRO A 29 8.83 -5.97 -6.01
C PRO A 29 8.05 -5.25 -7.11
N VAL A 30 8.77 -4.83 -8.15
CA VAL A 30 8.14 -4.31 -9.37
C VAL A 30 7.21 -5.37 -9.95
N GLY A 31 6.01 -4.95 -10.36
CA GLY A 31 5.01 -5.84 -10.94
C GLY A 31 4.22 -6.69 -9.94
N SER A 32 4.47 -6.63 -8.62
CA SER A 32 3.73 -7.43 -7.63
C SER A 32 2.26 -7.00 -7.47
N GLY A 33 1.91 -5.79 -7.90
CA GLY A 33 0.55 -5.24 -7.82
C GLY A 33 0.34 -4.25 -6.68
N LYS A 34 1.41 -3.58 -6.22
CA LYS A 34 1.32 -2.51 -5.21
C LYS A 34 0.36 -1.40 -5.63
N THR A 35 0.57 -0.83 -6.81
CA THR A 35 -0.26 0.25 -7.36
C THR A 35 -1.72 -0.18 -7.48
N THR A 36 -1.97 -1.41 -7.93
CA THR A 36 -3.33 -1.99 -7.96
C THR A 36 -3.92 -2.11 -6.56
N LEU A 37 -3.12 -2.55 -5.58
CA LEU A 37 -3.61 -2.63 -4.20
C LEU A 37 -3.97 -1.24 -3.66
N VAL A 38 -3.11 -0.25 -3.84
CA VAL A 38 -3.39 1.14 -3.43
C VAL A 38 -4.64 1.68 -4.11
N GLU A 39 -4.79 1.45 -5.43
CA GLU A 39 -6.00 1.81 -6.18
C GLU A 39 -7.26 1.23 -5.55
N MET A 40 -7.25 -0.09 -5.30
CA MET A 40 -8.42 -0.80 -4.79
C MET A 40 -8.74 -0.42 -3.34
N LEU A 41 -7.72 -0.21 -2.50
CA LEU A 41 -7.89 0.31 -1.14
C LEU A 41 -8.51 1.71 -1.16
N CYS A 42 -8.02 2.61 -2.01
CA CYS A 42 -8.59 3.94 -2.17
C CYS A 42 -10.07 3.87 -2.58
N LYS A 43 -10.40 3.08 -3.60
CA LYS A 43 -11.78 2.91 -4.06
C LYS A 43 -12.70 2.35 -2.97
N ARG A 44 -12.21 1.43 -2.16
CA ARG A 44 -12.99 0.76 -1.12
C ARG A 44 -13.19 1.60 0.13
N MET A 45 -12.21 2.49 0.43
CA MET A 45 -12.17 3.22 1.70
C MET A 45 -12.56 4.71 1.57
N ARG A 46 -12.46 5.33 0.40
CA ARG A 46 -12.67 6.77 0.18
C ARG A 46 -14.07 7.30 0.55
N ASP A 47 -15.08 6.43 0.61
CA ASP A 47 -16.42 6.84 1.02
C ASP A 47 -16.56 6.93 2.55
N ARG A 48 -15.60 6.39 3.29
CA ARG A 48 -15.59 6.34 4.77
C ARG A 48 -14.47 7.16 5.39
N TYR A 49 -13.35 7.31 4.69
CA TYR A 49 -12.13 7.98 5.17
C TYR A 49 -11.67 9.04 4.19
N ASP A 50 -11.05 10.08 4.72
CA ASP A 50 -10.36 11.10 3.95
C ASP A 50 -8.94 10.61 3.64
N LEU A 51 -8.64 10.37 2.35
CA LEU A 51 -7.44 9.69 1.89
C LEU A 51 -6.54 10.60 1.07
N VAL A 52 -5.23 10.43 1.24
CA VAL A 52 -4.20 10.95 0.34
C VAL A 52 -3.20 9.85 -0.01
N VAL A 53 -2.56 9.95 -1.17
CA VAL A 53 -1.58 8.97 -1.64
C VAL A 53 -0.29 9.67 -2.04
N ILE A 54 0.84 9.06 -1.66
CA ILE A 54 2.18 9.40 -2.13
C ILE A 54 2.72 8.19 -2.85
N THR A 55 3.15 8.36 -4.10
CA THR A 55 3.80 7.31 -4.88
C THR A 55 5.25 7.65 -5.10
N ASN A 56 6.12 6.66 -4.98
CA ASN A 56 7.54 6.80 -5.28
C ASN A 56 7.86 6.12 -6.60
N ASP A 57 8.44 6.86 -7.53
CA ASP A 57 8.94 6.29 -8.79
C ASP A 57 10.37 6.78 -9.02
N ILE A 58 11.16 6.00 -9.78
CA ILE A 58 12.57 6.30 -10.00
C ILE A 58 12.73 7.49 -10.93
N TYR A 59 12.00 7.52 -12.05
CA TYR A 59 12.16 8.50 -13.14
C TYR A 59 10.88 9.11 -13.66
N THR A 60 9.73 8.62 -13.26
CA THR A 60 8.44 9.01 -13.84
C THR A 60 7.37 9.15 -12.75
N LYS A 61 6.29 9.83 -13.08
CA LYS A 61 5.07 9.87 -12.25
C LYS A 61 4.03 8.88 -12.78
N GLU A 62 4.48 7.71 -13.26
CA GLU A 62 3.57 6.75 -13.90
C GLU A 62 2.56 6.18 -12.91
N ASP A 63 2.99 5.81 -11.70
CA ASP A 63 2.09 5.31 -10.66
C ASP A 63 1.06 6.37 -10.26
N GLN A 64 1.47 7.64 -10.13
CA GLN A 64 0.54 8.76 -9.92
C GLN A 64 -0.48 8.84 -11.06
N ARG A 65 -0.01 8.75 -12.31
CA ARG A 65 -0.85 8.79 -13.50
C ARG A 65 -1.83 7.62 -13.53
N LEU A 66 -1.37 6.40 -13.27
CA LEU A 66 -2.20 5.19 -13.23
C LEU A 66 -3.32 5.32 -12.20
N LEU A 67 -3.02 5.72 -10.97
CA LEU A 67 -4.01 5.93 -9.92
C LEU A 67 -5.04 7.01 -10.27
N THR A 68 -4.57 8.08 -10.92
CA THR A 68 -5.46 9.18 -11.37
C THR A 68 -6.39 8.71 -12.48
N VAL A 69 -5.86 8.04 -13.52
CA VAL A 69 -6.64 7.51 -14.65
C VAL A 69 -7.63 6.43 -14.19
N ALA A 70 -7.23 5.59 -13.25
CA ALA A 70 -8.08 4.58 -12.66
C ALA A 70 -9.21 5.17 -11.76
N GLY A 71 -9.17 6.48 -11.48
CA GLY A 71 -10.15 7.13 -10.63
C GLY A 71 -10.10 6.67 -9.18
N ALA A 72 -8.91 6.32 -8.69
CA ALA A 72 -8.70 5.92 -7.30
C ALA A 72 -9.09 7.05 -6.34
N LEU A 73 -8.51 8.23 -6.58
CA LEU A 73 -8.80 9.50 -5.90
C LEU A 73 -8.76 10.66 -6.91
N PRO A 74 -9.27 11.85 -6.57
CA PRO A 74 -8.98 13.08 -7.31
C PRO A 74 -7.48 13.33 -7.42
N ALA A 75 -7.02 13.83 -8.58
CA ALA A 75 -5.59 13.99 -8.88
C ALA A 75 -4.82 14.83 -7.84
N GLU A 76 -5.47 15.84 -7.25
CA GLU A 76 -4.90 16.68 -6.20
C GLU A 76 -4.60 15.94 -4.90
N ARG A 77 -5.16 14.75 -4.70
CA ARG A 77 -4.93 13.87 -3.54
C ARG A 77 -3.86 12.81 -3.76
N ILE A 78 -3.23 12.82 -4.93
CA ILE A 78 -2.17 11.88 -5.31
C ILE A 78 -0.93 12.69 -5.65
N MET A 79 0.18 12.46 -4.93
CA MET A 79 1.45 13.12 -5.17
C MET A 79 2.50 12.09 -5.58
N GLY A 80 3.08 12.27 -6.76
CA GLY A 80 4.25 11.51 -7.21
C GLY A 80 5.54 12.16 -6.75
N VAL A 81 6.43 11.36 -6.17
CA VAL A 81 7.78 11.73 -5.75
C VAL A 81 8.80 11.03 -6.64
N GLU A 82 9.67 11.78 -7.28
CA GLU A 82 10.79 11.24 -8.06
C GLU A 82 11.99 11.03 -7.15
N THR A 83 12.36 9.77 -6.92
CA THR A 83 13.37 9.40 -5.91
C THR A 83 14.81 9.40 -6.45
N GLY A 84 15.01 9.65 -7.74
CA GLY A 84 16.30 9.95 -8.36
C GLY A 84 17.39 8.91 -8.10
N GLY A 85 17.18 7.64 -8.42
CA GLY A 85 18.23 6.63 -8.41
C GLY A 85 17.96 5.38 -7.58
N CYS A 86 17.72 5.45 -6.29
CA CYS A 86 17.46 4.28 -5.47
C CYS A 86 16.16 4.43 -4.65
N PRO A 87 15.06 3.75 -5.05
CA PRO A 87 13.78 3.85 -4.34
C PRO A 87 13.83 3.37 -2.89
N HIS A 88 14.76 2.48 -2.57
CA HIS A 88 14.94 1.95 -1.22
C HIS A 88 15.42 3.02 -0.24
N THR A 89 16.29 3.92 -0.70
CA THR A 89 16.81 5.02 0.10
C THR A 89 15.68 5.93 0.56
N ALA A 90 14.76 6.28 -0.34
CA ALA A 90 13.68 7.22 -0.07
C ALA A 90 12.64 6.73 0.95
N ILE A 91 12.53 5.42 1.16
CA ILE A 91 11.57 4.86 2.14
C ILE A 91 12.23 4.41 3.43
N ARG A 92 13.56 4.32 3.50
CA ARG A 92 14.28 3.77 4.65
C ARG A 92 15.44 4.63 5.14
N GLU A 93 16.47 4.87 4.30
CA GLU A 93 17.73 5.49 4.73
C GLU A 93 17.65 7.00 4.79
N ASP A 94 16.95 7.60 3.82
CA ASP A 94 16.67 9.05 3.77
C ASP A 94 15.21 9.28 3.37
N ALA A 95 14.35 9.21 4.36
CA ALA A 95 12.91 9.41 4.18
C ALA A 95 12.51 10.88 4.01
N SER A 96 13.47 11.83 4.01
CA SER A 96 13.21 13.27 4.04
C SER A 96 12.29 13.75 2.92
N ILE A 97 12.50 13.27 1.69
CA ILE A 97 11.70 13.66 0.53
C ILE A 97 10.23 13.21 0.68
N ASN A 98 10.00 12.03 1.24
CA ASN A 98 8.66 11.51 1.50
C ASN A 98 8.00 12.22 2.69
N LEU A 99 8.77 12.52 3.75
CA LEU A 99 8.26 13.29 4.89
C LEU A 99 7.84 14.69 4.46
N GLU A 100 8.63 15.35 3.58
CA GLU A 100 8.24 16.63 3.00
C GLU A 100 6.97 16.53 2.14
N ALA A 101 6.85 15.48 1.32
CA ALA A 101 5.66 15.25 0.51
C ALA A 101 4.42 15.02 1.39
N ILE A 102 4.55 14.26 2.49
CA ILE A 102 3.48 14.07 3.49
C ILE A 102 3.08 15.43 4.08
N ASP A 103 4.04 16.23 4.52
CA ASP A 103 3.79 17.54 5.12
C ASP A 103 3.06 18.47 4.14
N GLN A 104 3.48 18.52 2.88
CA GLN A 104 2.80 19.28 1.83
C GLN A 104 1.36 18.82 1.61
N MET A 105 1.12 17.50 1.56
CA MET A 105 -0.22 16.95 1.40
C MET A 105 -1.11 17.24 2.60
N LEU A 106 -0.59 17.12 3.82
CA LEU A 106 -1.35 17.40 5.04
C LEU A 106 -1.65 18.89 5.23
N LYS A 107 -0.79 19.80 4.74
CA LYS A 107 -1.13 21.24 4.66
C LYS A 107 -2.30 21.51 3.72
N ARG A 108 -2.43 20.77 2.62
CA ARG A 108 -3.53 20.90 1.67
C ARG A 108 -4.79 20.16 2.12
N PHE A 109 -4.63 19.04 2.81
CA PHE A 109 -5.70 18.15 3.28
C PHE A 109 -5.54 17.87 4.77
N PRO A 110 -5.78 18.87 5.64
CA PRO A 110 -5.52 18.74 7.08
C PRO A 110 -6.45 17.76 7.81
N ASP A 111 -7.55 17.39 7.18
CA ASP A 111 -8.52 16.43 7.72
C ASP A 111 -8.28 14.99 7.19
N ALA A 112 -7.14 14.73 6.53
CA ALA A 112 -6.82 13.38 6.04
C ALA A 112 -6.75 12.37 7.19
N ASP A 113 -7.45 11.25 7.03
CA ASP A 113 -7.45 10.13 7.99
C ASP A 113 -6.31 9.15 7.73
N ILE A 114 -6.00 8.91 6.43
CA ILE A 114 -4.99 7.94 6.01
C ILE A 114 -4.11 8.54 4.91
N VAL A 115 -2.80 8.30 5.04
CA VAL A 115 -1.79 8.54 4.00
C VAL A 115 -1.25 7.20 3.53
N PHE A 116 -1.55 6.81 2.30
CA PHE A 116 -0.88 5.67 1.66
C PHE A 116 0.43 6.13 1.04
N ILE A 117 1.52 5.35 1.25
CA ILE A 117 2.85 5.62 0.72
C ILE A 117 3.31 4.39 -0.05
N GLU A 118 3.30 4.46 -1.37
CA GLU A 118 3.74 3.36 -2.23
C GLU A 118 5.24 3.46 -2.51
N SER A 119 5.98 2.35 -2.37
CA SER A 119 7.39 2.27 -2.75
C SER A 119 7.57 2.11 -4.26
N GLY A 120 8.67 2.61 -4.82
CA GLY A 120 9.00 2.49 -6.24
C GLY A 120 9.39 1.09 -6.73
N GLY A 121 9.20 0.08 -5.91
CA GLY A 121 9.57 -1.29 -6.18
C GLY A 121 10.91 -1.68 -5.55
N ASP A 122 10.96 -2.87 -4.98
CA ASP A 122 12.11 -3.35 -4.22
C ASP A 122 12.38 -4.85 -4.47
N ASN A 123 13.46 -5.37 -3.88
CA ASN A 123 13.95 -6.74 -4.06
C ASN A 123 13.81 -7.60 -2.79
N LEU A 124 12.75 -7.47 -2.03
CA LEU A 124 12.47 -8.15 -0.75
C LEU A 124 13.27 -7.62 0.45
N ALA A 125 14.25 -6.73 0.23
CA ALA A 125 15.12 -6.22 1.27
C ALA A 125 14.60 -4.92 1.92
N ALA A 126 13.74 -4.18 1.23
CA ALA A 126 13.26 -2.90 1.69
C ALA A 126 12.19 -3.04 2.78
N THR A 127 12.29 -2.16 3.76
CA THR A 127 11.27 -1.91 4.78
C THR A 127 11.12 -0.41 4.92
N PHE A 128 9.93 0.05 5.24
CA PHE A 128 9.72 1.46 5.56
C PHE A 128 10.42 1.85 6.86
N SER A 129 10.94 3.08 6.89
CA SER A 129 11.38 3.68 8.15
C SER A 129 10.18 3.85 9.10
N PRO A 130 10.33 3.59 10.41
CA PRO A 130 9.28 3.85 11.39
C PRO A 130 8.83 5.32 11.45
N GLU A 131 9.68 6.25 10.98
CA GLU A 131 9.33 7.66 10.86
C GLU A 131 8.36 7.93 9.71
N LEU A 132 8.34 7.05 8.70
CA LEU A 132 7.57 7.24 7.48
C LEU A 132 6.22 6.50 7.53
N SER A 133 6.14 5.33 8.15
CA SER A 133 4.91 4.54 8.20
C SER A 133 4.66 3.95 9.57
N ASP A 134 3.40 4.02 9.99
CA ASP A 134 2.90 3.41 11.24
C ASP A 134 2.52 1.94 11.02
N LEU A 135 2.11 1.60 9.79
CA LEU A 135 1.69 0.27 9.38
C LEU A 135 2.28 -0.06 8.00
N THR A 136 2.83 -1.27 7.85
CA THR A 136 3.49 -1.71 6.62
C THR A 136 2.79 -2.90 5.98
N LEU A 137 2.37 -2.75 4.73
CA LEU A 137 1.91 -3.82 3.86
C LEU A 137 3.04 -4.18 2.88
N TYR A 138 3.31 -5.46 2.72
CA TYR A 138 4.29 -5.91 1.74
C TYR A 138 3.63 -6.84 0.72
N VAL A 139 3.76 -6.52 -0.56
CA VAL A 139 3.07 -7.23 -1.64
C VAL A 139 4.07 -8.05 -2.43
N ILE A 140 3.86 -9.36 -2.48
CA ILE A 140 4.51 -10.28 -3.42
C ILE A 140 3.44 -10.90 -4.32
N ASP A 141 3.83 -11.57 -5.38
CA ASP A 141 2.88 -12.27 -6.23
C ASP A 141 3.33 -13.70 -6.59
N VAL A 142 2.39 -14.51 -7.01
CA VAL A 142 2.66 -15.93 -7.35
C VAL A 142 3.51 -16.09 -8.61
N ALA A 143 3.52 -15.10 -9.52
CA ALA A 143 4.33 -15.16 -10.74
C ALA A 143 5.83 -15.01 -10.46
N GLY A 144 6.21 -14.44 -9.31
CA GLY A 144 7.59 -14.44 -8.81
C GLY A 144 8.10 -15.83 -8.42
N GLY A 145 7.21 -16.82 -8.35
CA GLY A 145 7.48 -18.23 -8.05
C GLY A 145 7.13 -18.60 -6.61
N GLU A 146 6.72 -19.87 -6.43
CA GLU A 146 6.28 -20.38 -5.12
C GLU A 146 7.34 -20.31 -4.01
N LYS A 147 8.62 -20.17 -4.40
CA LYS A 147 9.75 -20.13 -3.46
C LYS A 147 9.99 -18.75 -2.85
N ILE A 148 9.27 -17.70 -3.30
CA ILE A 148 9.49 -16.34 -2.81
C ILE A 148 9.31 -16.25 -1.28
N PRO A 149 8.25 -16.79 -0.66
CA PRO A 149 8.11 -16.69 0.79
C PRO A 149 9.30 -17.30 1.55
N ARG A 150 9.79 -18.48 1.14
CA ARG A 150 10.91 -19.15 1.82
C ARG A 150 12.25 -18.47 1.64
N LYS A 151 12.43 -17.62 0.60
CA LYS A 151 13.64 -16.81 0.46
C LYS A 151 13.74 -15.77 1.59
N GLY A 152 12.62 -15.41 2.17
CA GLY A 152 12.58 -14.44 3.26
C GLY A 152 12.97 -13.04 2.80
N GLY A 153 13.58 -12.33 3.71
CA GLY A 153 13.90 -10.91 3.55
C GLY A 153 13.03 -10.05 4.45
N PRO A 154 13.51 -8.85 4.83
CA PRO A 154 12.80 -7.97 5.77
C PRO A 154 11.38 -7.62 5.34
N GLY A 155 11.14 -7.40 4.06
CA GLY A 155 9.80 -7.13 3.53
C GLY A 155 8.82 -8.25 3.85
N ILE A 156 9.25 -9.52 3.67
CA ILE A 156 8.41 -10.69 3.97
C ILE A 156 8.28 -10.91 5.47
N THR A 157 9.38 -10.85 6.22
CA THR A 157 9.41 -11.32 7.62
C THR A 157 9.01 -10.27 8.63
N ARG A 158 9.10 -8.97 8.30
CA ARG A 158 8.90 -7.86 9.25
C ARG A 158 7.71 -6.97 8.96
N SER A 159 7.16 -6.97 7.73
CA SER A 159 5.93 -6.22 7.43
C SER A 159 4.80 -6.64 8.36
N ASP A 160 3.91 -5.71 8.68
CA ASP A 160 2.76 -6.00 9.55
C ASP A 160 1.80 -6.95 8.85
N LEU A 161 1.53 -6.73 7.56
CA LEU A 161 0.79 -7.66 6.72
C LEU A 161 1.58 -8.02 5.45
N LEU A 162 1.67 -9.30 5.13
CA LEU A 162 2.12 -9.77 3.82
C LEU A 162 0.91 -10.04 2.93
N VAL A 163 0.91 -9.49 1.72
CA VAL A 163 -0.09 -9.75 0.68
C VAL A 163 0.54 -10.61 -0.41
N ILE A 164 -0.02 -11.81 -0.64
CA ILE A 164 0.38 -12.70 -1.74
C ILE A 164 -0.66 -12.56 -2.84
N ASN A 165 -0.32 -11.78 -3.86
CA ASN A 165 -1.25 -11.36 -4.90
C ASN A 165 -1.22 -12.27 -6.14
N LYS A 166 -2.19 -12.09 -7.04
CA LYS A 166 -2.35 -12.78 -8.32
C LYS A 166 -2.52 -14.29 -8.16
N THR A 167 -3.26 -14.71 -7.13
CA THR A 167 -3.48 -16.14 -6.85
C THR A 167 -4.17 -16.88 -7.99
N ASP A 168 -4.91 -16.16 -8.84
CA ASP A 168 -5.50 -16.65 -10.08
C ASP A 168 -4.45 -17.19 -11.07
N LEU A 169 -3.23 -16.65 -11.04
CA LEU A 169 -2.14 -17.08 -11.92
C LEU A 169 -1.43 -18.35 -11.45
N ALA A 170 -1.66 -18.81 -10.22
CA ALA A 170 -0.93 -19.95 -9.64
C ALA A 170 -0.92 -21.20 -10.54
N PRO A 171 -2.04 -21.65 -11.13
CA PRO A 171 -2.05 -22.78 -12.06
C PRO A 171 -1.24 -22.55 -13.34
N HIS A 172 -1.15 -21.29 -13.79
CA HIS A 172 -0.50 -20.93 -15.05
C HIS A 172 1.03 -20.82 -14.91
N VAL A 173 1.52 -20.56 -13.70
CA VAL A 173 2.96 -20.43 -13.41
C VAL A 173 3.52 -21.65 -12.66
N GLY A 174 2.71 -22.65 -12.41
CA GLY A 174 3.11 -23.87 -11.70
C GLY A 174 3.43 -23.62 -10.23
N ALA A 175 2.78 -22.64 -9.59
CA ALA A 175 2.96 -22.34 -8.18
C ALA A 175 1.88 -23.04 -7.34
N SER A 176 2.26 -23.65 -6.21
CA SER A 176 1.32 -24.16 -5.23
C SER A 176 1.04 -23.10 -4.16
N LEU A 177 -0.22 -22.71 -4.01
CA LEU A 177 -0.65 -21.78 -2.96
C LEU A 177 -0.47 -22.39 -1.58
N GLU A 178 -0.64 -23.71 -1.42
CA GLU A 178 -0.44 -24.42 -0.16
C GLU A 178 1.04 -24.36 0.26
N VAL A 179 1.96 -24.54 -0.68
CA VAL A 179 3.42 -24.42 -0.43
C VAL A 179 3.74 -23.00 -0.03
N MET A 180 3.22 -22.00 -0.74
CA MET A 180 3.45 -20.60 -0.42
C MET A 180 2.89 -20.24 0.95
N ALA A 181 1.71 -20.74 1.33
CA ALA A 181 1.13 -20.53 2.65
C ALA A 181 1.99 -21.15 3.76
N ALA A 182 2.41 -22.41 3.59
CA ALA A 182 3.24 -23.11 4.56
C ALA A 182 4.60 -22.42 4.77
N ASP A 183 5.26 -22.02 3.67
CA ASP A 183 6.51 -21.28 3.72
C ASP A 183 6.34 -19.89 4.36
N THR A 184 5.25 -19.20 4.05
CA THR A 184 4.92 -17.91 4.66
C THR A 184 4.73 -18.05 6.16
N GLN A 185 3.93 -19.01 6.60
CA GLN A 185 3.71 -19.28 8.02
C GLN A 185 5.03 -19.59 8.76
N LYS A 186 5.90 -20.40 8.14
CA LYS A 186 7.22 -20.73 8.69
C LYS A 186 8.11 -19.49 8.83
N MET A 187 8.09 -18.58 7.85
CA MET A 187 8.96 -17.39 7.83
C MET A 187 8.44 -16.24 8.69
N ARG A 188 7.13 -16.13 8.86
CA ARG A 188 6.49 -15.02 9.55
C ARG A 188 6.06 -15.35 10.99
N GLY A 189 5.95 -16.65 11.34
CA GLY A 189 5.39 -17.09 12.61
C GLY A 189 3.92 -16.69 12.71
N GLU A 190 3.57 -15.92 13.73
CA GLU A 190 2.18 -15.46 13.97
C GLU A 190 1.80 -14.19 13.17
N ARG A 191 2.74 -13.58 12.45
CA ARG A 191 2.43 -12.38 11.66
C ARG A 191 1.50 -12.71 10.50
N PRO A 192 0.40 -11.94 10.32
CA PRO A 192 -0.63 -12.27 9.35
C PRO A 192 -0.16 -12.14 7.91
N PHE A 193 -0.79 -12.92 7.04
CA PHE A 193 -0.71 -12.76 5.59
C PHE A 193 -2.08 -13.01 4.96
N VAL A 194 -2.31 -12.44 3.80
CA VAL A 194 -3.55 -12.58 3.02
C VAL A 194 -3.19 -12.97 1.59
N MET A 195 -3.91 -13.94 1.04
CA MET A 195 -3.85 -14.28 -0.38
C MET A 195 -4.91 -13.49 -1.14
N THR A 196 -4.50 -12.84 -2.23
CA THR A 196 -5.38 -11.96 -2.97
C THR A 196 -5.37 -12.26 -4.47
N ASP A 197 -6.53 -12.07 -5.09
CA ASP A 197 -6.65 -11.74 -6.51
C ASP A 197 -7.34 -10.38 -6.61
N LEU A 198 -6.55 -9.34 -6.81
CA LEU A 198 -7.06 -7.97 -6.84
C LEU A 198 -7.94 -7.68 -8.06
N ARG A 199 -7.89 -8.51 -9.11
CA ARG A 199 -8.77 -8.34 -10.28
C ARG A 199 -10.21 -8.74 -9.96
N SER A 200 -10.39 -9.76 -9.13
CA SER A 200 -11.69 -10.22 -8.64
C SER A 200 -12.05 -9.67 -7.26
N GLU A 201 -11.22 -8.80 -6.69
CA GLU A 201 -11.33 -8.27 -5.32
C GLU A 201 -11.24 -9.35 -4.21
N THR A 202 -10.85 -10.59 -4.55
CA THR A 202 -10.66 -11.66 -3.56
C THR A 202 -9.56 -11.27 -2.57
N GLY A 203 -9.84 -11.38 -1.26
CA GLY A 203 -8.93 -11.03 -0.17
C GLY A 203 -8.82 -9.53 0.12
N LEU A 204 -9.31 -8.63 -0.74
CA LEU A 204 -9.23 -7.19 -0.51
C LEU A 204 -9.91 -6.76 0.79
N GLY A 205 -11.08 -7.34 1.09
CA GLY A 205 -11.82 -7.05 2.32
C GLY A 205 -11.04 -7.38 3.60
N GLU A 206 -10.18 -8.40 3.55
CA GLU A 206 -9.31 -8.79 4.67
C GLU A 206 -8.19 -7.77 4.87
N VAL A 207 -7.60 -7.26 3.79
CA VAL A 207 -6.59 -6.19 3.85
C VAL A 207 -7.19 -4.91 4.43
N VAL A 208 -8.40 -4.51 3.98
CA VAL A 208 -9.11 -3.34 4.53
C VAL A 208 -9.35 -3.51 6.02
N ARG A 209 -9.89 -4.66 6.43
CA ARG A 209 -10.15 -4.95 7.86
C ARG A 209 -8.86 -4.87 8.67
N PHE A 210 -7.76 -5.43 8.18
CA PHE A 210 -6.48 -5.36 8.85
C PHE A 210 -6.03 -3.91 9.09
N ILE A 211 -6.14 -3.02 8.08
CA ILE A 211 -5.80 -1.60 8.22
C ILE A 211 -6.70 -0.93 9.27
N GLU A 212 -8.00 -1.24 9.26
CA GLU A 212 -8.95 -0.66 10.21
C GLU A 212 -8.66 -1.11 11.65
N GLU A 213 -8.46 -2.40 11.87
CA GLU A 213 -8.27 -2.97 13.21
C GLU A 213 -6.91 -2.60 13.83
N HIS A 214 -5.85 -2.53 13.02
CA HIS A 214 -4.48 -2.33 13.53
C HIS A 214 -3.99 -0.89 13.40
N GLY A 215 -4.62 -0.08 12.58
CA GLY A 215 -4.19 1.28 12.32
C GLY A 215 -5.17 2.36 12.81
N LEU A 216 -6.47 2.09 12.77
CA LEU A 216 -7.48 3.13 13.03
C LEU A 216 -8.21 2.94 14.36
N LEU A 217 -8.27 1.73 14.89
CA LEU A 217 -8.96 1.39 16.13
C LEU A 217 -8.01 1.16 17.32
N GLY A 218 -6.70 1.29 17.09
CA GLY A 218 -5.65 1.14 18.09
C GLY A 218 -5.47 2.36 18.99
#